data_6d3b692e3537d499bfe3ab41240fb8ea
#
_entry.id   6d3b692e3537d499bfe3ab41240fb8ea
#
_cell.length_a   1.000
_cell.length_b   1.000
_cell.length_c   1.000
_cell.angle_alpha   90.00
_cell.angle_beta   90.00
_cell.angle_gamma   90.00
#
_symmetry.space_group_name_H-M   'P 1'
#
loop_
_entity.id
_entity.type
_entity.pdbx_description
1 polymer ?
#
loop_
_entity_poly.entity_id
_entity_poly.type
_entity_poly.pdbx_seq_one_letter_code
_entity_poly.pdbx_strand_id
1 'polypeptide(L)'
;MEDVRVVTDDNRDSNADSVIQSCFNLKNPKSFFLFAGAGSGKTRSLVSALEYINAKLGRELKLNGRNVAVITYTNAARDEIKRRSRYNPLFEISTIHSFAWNLICSHTCDIREWLKREISVKKVEAETKLATSRETTKTYRETQKKLAKLTQRHEYLDSVKYFIYNPDGLNVENNSLDHSEVIKIAAEFLSQKETLQKILVDKYPILLIDESQDTKKDLMNVFIQIQEKYAA
;
A
#
# COMPACT_ATOMS: atom_id res chain seq x y z
N MET A 1 24.56 0.69 -6.61
CA MET A 1 24.30 0.05 -5.31
C MET A 1 25.09 0.82 -4.25
N GLU A 2 24.58 2.00 -3.89
CA GLU A 2 25.23 2.87 -2.89
C GLU A 2 24.21 3.32 -1.85
N ASP A 3 24.58 3.02 -0.60
CA ASP A 3 24.12 3.56 0.66
C ASP A 3 22.64 3.46 1.07
N VAL A 4 22.25 2.23 1.41
CA VAL A 4 21.30 2.02 2.51
C VAL A 4 22.07 2.20 3.81
N ARG A 5 21.98 3.36 4.47
CA ARG A 5 22.61 3.57 5.78
C ARG A 5 21.77 2.93 6.87
N VAL A 6 22.31 1.89 7.49
CA VAL A 6 21.77 1.29 8.73
C VAL A 6 22.27 2.12 9.92
N VAL A 7 21.37 2.70 10.70
CA VAL A 7 21.68 3.40 11.95
C VAL A 7 21.34 2.46 13.11
N THR A 8 22.35 2.00 13.84
CA THR A 8 22.23 1.14 15.04
C THR A 8 22.36 1.94 16.34
N ASP A 9 21.71 1.47 17.41
CA ASP A 9 21.39 2.15 18.68
C ASP A 9 22.59 2.41 19.61
N ASP A 10 22.73 3.61 20.16
CA ASP A 10 23.06 4.10 21.51
C ASP A 10 23.50 5.58 21.49
N ASN A 11 22.80 6.44 22.23
CA ASN A 11 23.03 7.90 22.35
C ASN A 11 22.67 8.76 21.11
N ARG A 12 21.59 8.44 20.36
CA ARG A 12 21.52 8.67 18.92
C ARG A 12 20.22 9.29 18.40
N ASP A 13 19.26 9.65 19.23
CA ASP A 13 18.00 10.24 18.75
C ASP A 13 18.25 11.53 17.96
N SER A 14 19.16 12.39 18.44
CA SER A 14 19.52 13.63 17.73
C SER A 14 20.31 13.38 16.43
N ASN A 15 21.08 12.30 16.37
CA ASN A 15 21.83 11.94 15.16
C ASN A 15 20.93 11.25 14.14
N ALA A 16 20.00 10.39 14.55
CA ALA A 16 19.04 9.75 13.68
C ALA A 16 18.13 10.79 13.00
N ASP A 17 17.59 11.74 13.75
CA ASP A 17 16.74 12.81 13.20
C ASP A 17 17.49 13.67 12.15
N SER A 18 18.77 13.97 12.38
CA SER A 18 19.58 14.73 11.42
C SER A 18 19.84 13.95 10.13
N VAL A 19 20.09 12.65 10.22
CA VAL A 19 20.25 11.77 9.05
C VAL A 19 18.94 11.68 8.27
N ILE A 20 17.81 11.46 8.95
CA ILE A 20 16.47 11.44 8.34
C ILE A 20 16.20 12.75 7.59
N GLN A 21 16.48 13.91 8.23
CA GLN A 21 16.29 15.22 7.62
C GLN A 21 17.14 15.41 6.36
N SER A 22 18.36 14.88 6.34
CA SER A 22 19.24 14.96 5.16
C SER A 22 18.70 14.20 3.93
N CYS A 23 17.80 13.23 4.15
CA CYS A 23 17.18 12.44 3.10
C CYS A 23 16.04 13.19 2.36
N PHE A 24 15.49 14.25 2.95
CA PHE A 24 14.36 15.01 2.38
C PHE A 24 14.77 16.09 1.38
N ASN A 25 15.90 15.94 0.71
CA ASN A 25 16.28 16.87 -0.37
C ASN A 25 15.56 16.47 -1.66
N LEU A 26 14.56 17.26 -2.11
CA LEU A 26 13.78 16.97 -3.33
C LEU A 26 14.62 16.98 -4.62
N LYS A 27 15.82 17.62 -4.61
CA LYS A 27 16.74 17.62 -5.76
C LYS A 27 17.65 16.38 -5.78
N ASN A 28 17.82 15.71 -4.65
CA ASN A 28 18.61 14.50 -4.51
C ASN A 28 17.97 13.64 -3.39
N PRO A 29 16.80 13.06 -3.66
CA PRO A 29 16.05 12.32 -2.66
C PRO A 29 16.78 11.01 -2.30
N LYS A 30 16.79 10.69 -1.00
CA LYS A 30 17.39 9.46 -0.50
C LYS A 30 16.36 8.66 0.27
N SER A 31 16.33 7.35 0.05
CA SER A 31 15.57 6.42 0.87
C SER A 31 16.35 6.01 2.12
N PHE A 32 15.65 5.72 3.18
CA PHE A 32 16.22 5.21 4.43
C PHE A 32 15.28 4.21 5.07
N PHE A 33 15.85 3.32 5.88
CA PHE A 33 15.12 2.44 6.76
C PHE A 33 15.47 2.77 8.21
N LEU A 34 14.45 3.03 9.04
CA LEU A 34 14.61 3.23 10.47
C LEU A 34 14.30 1.92 11.21
N PHE A 35 15.34 1.23 11.65
CA PHE A 35 15.19 0.05 12.50
C PHE A 35 15.22 0.48 13.97
N ALA A 36 14.10 0.23 14.66
CA ALA A 36 13.99 0.58 16.06
C ALA A 36 13.05 -0.40 16.77
N GLY A 37 13.38 -0.80 17.98
CA GLY A 37 12.61 -1.75 18.79
C GLY A 37 11.20 -1.23 19.14
N ALA A 38 10.37 -2.08 19.70
CA ALA A 38 9.08 -1.69 20.22
C ALA A 38 9.28 -0.65 21.35
N GLY A 39 8.52 0.45 21.32
CA GLY A 39 8.64 1.53 22.33
C GLY A 39 9.82 2.50 22.15
N SER A 40 10.66 2.33 21.12
CA SER A 40 11.87 3.14 20.87
C SER A 40 11.62 4.55 20.31
N GLY A 41 10.38 5.01 20.26
CA GLY A 41 10.09 6.36 19.78
C GLY A 41 9.91 6.51 18.26
N LYS A 42 9.77 5.42 17.47
CA LYS A 42 9.56 5.47 16.01
C LYS A 42 8.51 6.50 15.58
N THR A 43 7.35 6.48 16.21
CA THR A 43 6.28 7.46 15.92
C THR A 43 6.69 8.90 16.26
N ARG A 44 7.55 9.10 17.27
CA ARG A 44 8.09 10.42 17.59
C ARG A 44 9.01 10.92 16.48
N SER A 45 9.97 10.11 16.05
CA SER A 45 10.86 10.47 14.94
C SER A 45 10.10 10.70 13.65
N LEU A 46 9.04 9.92 13.37
CA LEU A 46 8.17 10.16 12.22
C LEU A 46 7.47 11.52 12.32
N VAL A 47 6.91 11.87 13.47
CA VAL A 47 6.26 13.20 13.66
C VAL A 47 7.27 14.33 13.57
N SER A 48 8.47 14.19 14.13
CA SER A 48 9.57 15.15 13.97
C SER A 48 9.95 15.35 12.50
N ALA A 49 10.02 14.25 11.74
CA ALA A 49 10.25 14.31 10.30
C ALA A 49 9.14 15.08 9.56
N LEU A 50 7.87 14.87 9.90
CA LEU A 50 6.74 15.59 9.31
C LEU A 50 6.78 17.09 9.65
N GLU A 51 7.14 17.45 10.86
CA GLU A 51 7.31 18.86 11.26
C GLU A 51 8.43 19.53 10.47
N TYR A 52 9.56 18.84 10.31
CA TYR A 52 10.67 19.32 9.48
C TYR A 52 10.27 19.53 8.02
N ILE A 53 9.60 18.53 7.41
CA ILE A 53 9.09 18.60 6.04
C ILE A 53 8.15 19.79 5.88
N ASN A 54 7.21 19.98 6.80
CA ASN A 54 6.29 21.11 6.76
C ASN A 54 7.00 22.44 6.83
N ALA A 55 8.00 22.57 7.71
CA ALA A 55 8.75 23.83 7.89
C ALA A 55 9.65 24.16 6.70
N LYS A 56 10.31 23.17 6.09
CA LYS A 56 11.30 23.37 5.04
C LYS A 56 10.74 23.24 3.62
N LEU A 57 9.85 22.31 3.38
CA LEU A 57 9.36 21.94 2.06
C LEU A 57 7.86 22.24 1.88
N GLY A 58 7.14 22.50 2.96
CA GLY A 58 5.69 22.60 2.94
C GLY A 58 5.15 23.66 2.00
N ARG A 59 5.82 24.80 1.86
CA ARG A 59 5.44 25.86 0.91
C ARG A 59 5.62 25.41 -0.54
N GLU A 60 6.76 24.82 -0.86
CA GLU A 60 7.06 24.32 -2.20
C GLU A 60 6.10 23.21 -2.62
N LEU A 61 5.88 22.24 -1.76
CA LEU A 61 4.95 21.13 -2.01
C LEU A 61 3.53 21.63 -2.26
N LYS A 62 3.01 22.54 -1.43
CA LYS A 62 1.67 23.11 -1.59
C LYS A 62 1.52 23.90 -2.88
N LEU A 63 2.51 24.71 -3.26
CA LEU A 63 2.47 25.48 -4.49
C LEU A 63 2.45 24.58 -5.74
N ASN A 64 3.06 23.42 -5.67
CA ASN A 64 3.08 22.43 -6.74
C ASN A 64 1.92 21.41 -6.67
N GLY A 65 0.96 21.56 -5.76
CA GLY A 65 -0.14 20.63 -5.57
C GLY A 65 0.30 19.22 -5.10
N ARG A 66 1.48 19.13 -4.45
CA ARG A 66 2.09 17.89 -3.99
C ARG A 66 1.82 17.65 -2.51
N ASN A 67 1.73 16.38 -2.13
CA ASN A 67 1.49 15.93 -0.76
C ASN A 67 2.62 15.01 -0.28
N VAL A 68 2.67 14.78 1.01
CA VAL A 68 3.48 13.73 1.62
C VAL A 68 2.54 12.58 1.99
N ALA A 69 2.81 11.40 1.46
CA ALA A 69 2.07 10.21 1.86
C ALA A 69 2.70 9.58 3.12
N VAL A 70 1.86 9.25 4.09
CA VAL A 70 2.25 8.51 5.29
C VAL A 70 1.38 7.28 5.39
N ILE A 71 2.01 6.13 5.26
CA ILE A 71 1.34 4.84 5.26
C ILE A 71 1.59 4.14 6.59
N THR A 72 0.52 3.66 7.21
CA THR A 72 0.56 2.85 8.44
C THR A 72 -0.13 1.52 8.22
N TYR A 73 0.05 0.60 9.15
CA TYR A 73 -0.64 -0.69 9.10
C TYR A 73 -2.01 -0.65 9.79
N THR A 74 -2.15 0.12 10.87
CA THR A 74 -3.37 0.13 11.71
C THR A 74 -4.07 1.49 11.71
N ASN A 75 -5.39 1.47 11.93
CA ASN A 75 -6.19 2.68 12.10
C ASN A 75 -5.75 3.48 13.34
N ALA A 76 -5.37 2.79 14.42
CA ALA A 76 -4.89 3.43 15.64
C ALA A 76 -3.62 4.26 15.38
N ALA A 77 -2.64 3.70 14.65
CA ALA A 77 -1.43 4.43 14.26
C ALA A 77 -1.75 5.62 13.34
N ARG A 78 -2.62 5.41 12.33
CA ARG A 78 -3.09 6.48 11.44
C ARG A 78 -3.67 7.65 12.24
N ASP A 79 -4.59 7.38 13.14
CA ASP A 79 -5.30 8.42 13.90
C ASP A 79 -4.38 9.13 14.87
N GLU A 80 -3.44 8.42 15.48
CA GLU A 80 -2.41 9.00 16.35
C GLU A 80 -1.48 9.95 15.57
N ILE A 81 -1.00 9.56 14.38
CA ILE A 81 -0.14 10.39 13.55
C ILE A 81 -0.93 11.61 13.04
N LYS A 82 -2.20 11.44 12.61
CA LYS A 82 -3.08 12.56 12.23
C LYS A 82 -3.21 13.58 13.37
N ARG A 83 -3.48 13.11 14.58
CA ARG A 83 -3.60 13.95 15.76
C ARG A 83 -2.31 14.71 16.06
N ARG A 84 -1.16 14.01 16.07
CA ARG A 84 0.15 14.63 16.36
C ARG A 84 0.58 15.61 15.27
N SER A 85 0.27 15.34 14.00
CA SER A 85 0.53 16.26 12.88
C SER A 85 -0.50 17.39 12.77
N ARG A 86 -1.40 17.53 13.75
CA ARG A 86 -2.45 18.58 13.84
C ARG A 86 -3.34 18.59 12.59
N TYR A 87 -3.63 17.40 12.03
CA TYR A 87 -4.47 17.26 10.82
C TYR A 87 -4.02 18.14 9.65
N ASN A 88 -2.71 18.36 9.50
CA ASN A 88 -2.19 19.19 8.43
C ASN A 88 -2.51 18.56 7.06
N PRO A 89 -3.22 19.27 6.15
CA PRO A 89 -3.65 18.74 4.85
C PRO A 89 -2.50 18.42 3.89
N LEU A 90 -1.28 18.87 4.18
CA LEU A 90 -0.09 18.48 3.43
C LEU A 90 0.18 16.96 3.54
N PHE A 91 -0.23 16.33 4.63
CA PHE A 91 0.05 14.94 4.95
C PHE A 91 -1.17 14.07 4.67
N GLU A 92 -1.08 13.23 3.65
CA GLU A 92 -2.08 12.20 3.38
C GLU A 92 -1.74 10.93 4.18
N ILE A 93 -2.31 10.85 5.39
CA ILE A 93 -2.05 9.76 6.34
C ILE A 93 -3.14 8.72 6.23
N SER A 94 -2.79 7.50 5.85
CA SER A 94 -3.76 6.41 5.62
C SER A 94 -3.18 5.05 5.97
N THR A 95 -4.06 4.03 6.08
CA THR A 95 -3.58 2.65 6.13
C THR A 95 -3.11 2.20 4.75
N ILE A 96 -2.25 1.19 4.71
CA ILE A 96 -1.74 0.63 3.45
C ILE A 96 -2.87 0.20 2.50
N HIS A 97 -3.95 -0.36 3.04
CA HIS A 97 -5.10 -0.79 2.25
C HIS A 97 -5.88 0.40 1.69
N SER A 98 -6.11 1.45 2.51
CA SER A 98 -6.77 2.67 2.05
C SER A 98 -5.95 3.38 0.98
N PHE A 99 -4.62 3.44 1.15
CA PHE A 99 -3.71 4.04 0.18
C PHE A 99 -3.74 3.28 -1.14
N ALA A 100 -3.60 1.95 -1.10
CA ALA A 100 -3.66 1.10 -2.27
C ALA A 100 -5.00 1.24 -3.01
N TRP A 101 -6.12 1.26 -2.28
CA TRP A 101 -7.43 1.48 -2.88
C TRP A 101 -7.54 2.83 -3.59
N ASN A 102 -7.09 3.91 -2.95
CA ASN A 102 -7.13 5.26 -3.54
C ASN A 102 -6.34 5.35 -4.85
N LEU A 103 -5.29 4.55 -5.02
CA LEU A 103 -4.52 4.50 -6.27
C LEU A 103 -5.27 3.80 -7.40
N ILE A 104 -6.09 2.78 -7.10
CA ILE A 104 -6.67 1.89 -8.12
C ILE A 104 -8.18 2.10 -8.34
N CYS A 105 -8.90 2.73 -7.43
CA CYS A 105 -10.38 2.76 -7.43
C CYS A 105 -11.01 3.31 -8.72
N SER A 106 -10.33 4.17 -9.46
CA SER A 106 -10.78 4.69 -10.76
C SER A 106 -10.58 3.74 -11.93
N HIS A 107 -9.81 2.66 -11.76
CA HIS A 107 -9.43 1.72 -12.84
C HIS A 107 -10.40 0.53 -12.95
N THR A 108 -11.70 0.81 -13.01
CA THR A 108 -12.75 -0.23 -12.96
C THR A 108 -12.59 -1.31 -14.05
N CYS A 109 -12.23 -0.95 -15.27
CA CYS A 109 -12.05 -1.93 -16.35
C CYS A 109 -10.86 -2.85 -16.07
N ASP A 110 -9.73 -2.27 -15.69
CA ASP A 110 -8.52 -3.04 -15.38
C ASP A 110 -8.71 -3.96 -14.16
N ILE A 111 -9.42 -3.48 -13.12
CA ILE A 111 -9.77 -4.28 -11.93
C ILE A 111 -10.64 -5.48 -12.35
N ARG A 112 -11.63 -5.27 -13.24
CA ARG A 112 -12.49 -6.33 -13.74
C ARG A 112 -11.67 -7.40 -14.47
N GLU A 113 -10.80 -7.01 -15.38
CA GLU A 113 -9.96 -7.93 -16.14
C GLU A 113 -9.00 -8.70 -15.22
N TRP A 114 -8.42 -8.02 -14.24
CA TRP A 114 -7.58 -8.66 -13.23
C TRP A 114 -8.35 -9.72 -12.44
N LEU A 115 -9.55 -9.38 -11.96
CA LEU A 115 -10.40 -10.31 -11.20
C LEU A 115 -10.82 -11.51 -12.03
N LYS A 116 -11.20 -11.31 -13.31
CA LYS A 116 -11.56 -12.41 -14.21
C LYS A 116 -10.39 -13.38 -14.38
N ARG A 117 -9.18 -12.87 -14.58
CA ARG A 117 -7.97 -13.68 -14.70
C ARG A 117 -7.70 -14.47 -13.43
N GLU A 118 -7.71 -13.81 -12.27
CA GLU A 118 -7.48 -14.44 -10.96
C GLU A 118 -8.55 -15.50 -10.62
N ILE A 119 -9.80 -15.20 -10.90
CA ILE A 119 -10.89 -16.16 -10.68
C ILE A 119 -10.73 -17.37 -11.60
N SER A 120 -10.35 -17.18 -12.86
CA SER A 120 -10.12 -18.29 -13.80
C SER A 120 -9.02 -19.22 -13.31
N VAL A 121 -7.91 -18.69 -12.82
CA VAL A 121 -6.84 -19.48 -12.19
C VAL A 121 -7.37 -20.29 -11.00
N LYS A 122 -8.07 -19.62 -10.08
CA LYS A 122 -8.65 -20.27 -8.89
C LYS A 122 -9.70 -21.32 -9.22
N LYS A 123 -10.43 -21.18 -10.34
CA LYS A 123 -11.39 -22.20 -10.84
C LYS A 123 -10.65 -23.43 -11.29
N VAL A 124 -9.61 -23.31 -12.11
CA VAL A 124 -8.78 -24.44 -12.57
C VAL A 124 -8.16 -25.18 -11.38
N GLU A 125 -7.63 -24.47 -10.39
CA GLU A 125 -7.12 -25.08 -9.17
C GLU A 125 -8.20 -25.87 -8.40
N ALA A 126 -9.41 -25.30 -8.29
CA ALA A 126 -10.52 -25.96 -7.62
C ALA A 126 -11.00 -27.20 -8.39
N GLU A 127 -11.10 -27.14 -9.70
CA GLU A 127 -11.44 -28.27 -10.57
C GLU A 127 -10.41 -29.40 -10.46
N THR A 128 -9.13 -29.08 -10.52
CA THR A 128 -8.05 -30.05 -10.32
C THR A 128 -8.13 -30.72 -8.95
N LYS A 129 -8.42 -29.93 -7.91
CA LYS A 129 -8.59 -30.47 -6.56
C LYS A 129 -9.82 -31.36 -6.44
N LEU A 130 -10.92 -31.06 -7.10
CA LEU A 130 -12.11 -31.93 -7.15
C LEU A 130 -11.82 -33.23 -7.85
N ALA A 131 -11.11 -33.20 -8.98
CA ALA A 131 -10.76 -34.42 -9.75
C ALA A 131 -9.88 -35.40 -8.95
N THR A 132 -9.09 -34.90 -7.99
CA THR A 132 -8.20 -35.72 -7.15
C THR A 132 -8.80 -36.07 -5.79
N SER A 133 -9.95 -35.51 -5.43
CA SER A 133 -10.58 -35.69 -4.11
C SER A 133 -11.73 -36.69 -4.18
N ARG A 134 -11.93 -37.48 -3.12
CA ARG A 134 -13.10 -38.38 -3.00
C ARG A 134 -14.37 -37.57 -2.70
N GLU A 135 -15.45 -37.80 -3.44
CA GLU A 135 -16.74 -37.08 -3.35
C GLU A 135 -17.38 -37.06 -1.96
N THR A 136 -17.11 -38.10 -1.16
CA THR A 136 -17.68 -38.24 0.20
C THR A 136 -17.00 -37.31 1.23
N THR A 137 -15.89 -36.68 0.91
CA THR A 137 -15.10 -35.90 1.86
C THR A 137 -15.66 -34.49 2.08
N LYS A 138 -15.45 -33.95 3.29
CA LYS A 138 -15.76 -32.55 3.64
C LYS A 138 -15.03 -31.59 2.68
N THR A 139 -13.76 -31.86 2.37
CA THR A 139 -12.93 -31.07 1.44
C THR A 139 -13.54 -30.98 0.05
N TYR A 140 -14.08 -32.08 -0.50
CA TYR A 140 -14.76 -32.09 -1.79
C TYR A 140 -15.96 -31.13 -1.79
N ARG A 141 -16.84 -31.25 -0.80
CA ARG A 141 -18.03 -30.37 -0.68
C ARG A 141 -17.68 -28.91 -0.51
N GLU A 142 -16.64 -28.57 0.25
CA GLU A 142 -16.16 -27.20 0.43
C GLU A 142 -15.57 -26.64 -0.87
N THR A 143 -14.79 -27.45 -1.60
CA THR A 143 -14.21 -27.07 -2.88
C THR A 143 -15.29 -26.87 -3.94
N GLN A 144 -16.31 -27.73 -3.98
CA GLN A 144 -17.46 -27.58 -4.88
C GLN A 144 -18.23 -26.27 -4.62
N LYS A 145 -18.50 -25.96 -3.34
CA LYS A 145 -19.12 -24.68 -2.95
C LYS A 145 -18.26 -23.47 -3.34
N LYS A 146 -16.93 -23.59 -3.18
CA LYS A 146 -15.98 -22.54 -3.59
C LYS A 146 -16.03 -22.33 -5.11
N LEU A 147 -16.02 -23.41 -5.90
CA LEU A 147 -16.09 -23.34 -7.36
C LEU A 147 -17.40 -22.67 -7.83
N ALA A 148 -18.54 -23.03 -7.23
CA ALA A 148 -19.82 -22.41 -7.54
C ALA A 148 -19.82 -20.89 -7.28
N LYS A 149 -19.28 -20.46 -6.13
CA LYS A 149 -19.14 -19.03 -5.78
C LYS A 149 -18.21 -18.29 -6.76
N LEU A 150 -17.09 -18.90 -7.14
CA LEU A 150 -16.16 -18.32 -8.10
C LEU A 150 -16.81 -18.16 -9.48
N THR A 151 -17.58 -19.14 -9.92
CA THR A 151 -18.31 -19.09 -11.21
C THR A 151 -19.36 -17.98 -11.19
N GLN A 152 -20.17 -17.91 -10.15
CA GLN A 152 -21.18 -16.85 -9.98
C GLN A 152 -20.53 -15.46 -9.97
N ARG A 153 -19.42 -15.28 -9.22
CA ARG A 153 -18.71 -14.01 -9.18
C ARG A 153 -18.13 -13.64 -10.54
N HIS A 154 -17.55 -14.61 -11.27
CA HIS A 154 -17.00 -14.39 -12.60
C HIS A 154 -18.03 -13.86 -13.58
N GLU A 155 -19.22 -14.47 -13.62
CA GLU A 155 -20.35 -14.04 -14.48
C GLU A 155 -20.86 -12.66 -14.08
N TYR A 156 -20.94 -12.39 -12.76
CA TYR A 156 -21.40 -11.11 -12.26
C TYR A 156 -20.49 -9.93 -12.64
N LEU A 157 -19.16 -10.16 -12.77
CA LEU A 157 -18.19 -9.10 -13.08
C LEU A 157 -18.51 -8.32 -14.35
N ASP A 158 -19.17 -8.90 -15.35
CA ASP A 158 -19.55 -8.22 -16.59
C ASP A 158 -20.58 -7.10 -16.36
N SER A 159 -21.41 -7.24 -15.35
CA SER A 159 -22.43 -6.27 -14.96
C SER A 159 -21.93 -5.16 -14.03
N VAL A 160 -20.74 -5.31 -13.45
CA VAL A 160 -20.19 -4.36 -12.45
C VAL A 160 -19.83 -3.04 -13.11
N LYS A 161 -20.46 -1.95 -12.69
CA LYS A 161 -20.14 -0.59 -13.15
C LYS A 161 -19.03 0.07 -12.35
N TYR A 162 -18.91 -0.26 -11.07
CA TYR A 162 -17.89 0.24 -10.15
C TYR A 162 -17.62 -0.80 -9.07
N PHE A 163 -16.39 -0.82 -8.59
CA PHE A 163 -16.00 -1.61 -7.43
C PHE A 163 -16.05 -0.78 -6.17
N ILE A 164 -16.25 -1.44 -5.05
CA ILE A 164 -16.24 -0.84 -3.72
C ILE A 164 -15.22 -1.57 -2.84
N TYR A 165 -14.72 -0.85 -1.87
CA TYR A 165 -13.84 -1.40 -0.86
C TYR A 165 -14.00 -0.60 0.44
N ASN A 166 -14.24 -1.31 1.53
CA ASN A 166 -14.28 -0.74 2.87
C ASN A 166 -13.06 -1.22 3.66
N PRO A 167 -12.07 -0.33 3.94
CA PRO A 167 -10.87 -0.70 4.66
C PRO A 167 -11.12 -1.05 6.14
N ASP A 168 -12.23 -0.58 6.70
CA ASP A 168 -12.56 -0.69 8.12
C ASP A 168 -13.72 -1.68 8.38
N GLY A 169 -14.21 -2.36 7.35
CA GLY A 169 -15.41 -3.18 7.45
C GLY A 169 -15.39 -4.47 6.62
N LEU A 170 -16.52 -5.14 6.60
CA LEU A 170 -16.73 -6.35 5.81
C LEU A 170 -16.97 -5.99 4.34
N ASN A 171 -16.26 -6.69 3.46
CA ASN A 171 -16.38 -6.56 2.01
C ASN A 171 -17.10 -7.81 1.47
N VAL A 172 -18.43 -7.86 1.64
CA VAL A 172 -19.26 -9.04 1.34
C VAL A 172 -20.09 -8.90 0.06
N GLU A 173 -20.20 -7.71 -0.50
CA GLU A 173 -20.97 -7.46 -1.71
C GLU A 173 -20.28 -8.03 -2.94
N ASN A 174 -21.03 -8.39 -3.98
CA ASN A 174 -20.49 -9.03 -5.18
C ASN A 174 -19.52 -8.13 -5.97
N ASN A 175 -19.66 -6.79 -5.87
CA ASN A 175 -18.76 -5.81 -6.45
C ASN A 175 -17.68 -5.31 -5.46
N SER A 176 -17.57 -5.90 -4.26
CA SER A 176 -16.53 -5.52 -3.30
C SER A 176 -15.24 -6.30 -3.54
N LEU A 177 -14.13 -5.63 -3.22
CA LEU A 177 -12.80 -6.24 -3.19
C LEU A 177 -12.44 -6.64 -1.76
N ASP A 178 -11.74 -7.75 -1.59
CA ASP A 178 -11.14 -8.09 -0.32
C ASP A 178 -9.78 -7.38 -0.11
N HIS A 179 -9.29 -7.37 1.14
CA HIS A 179 -8.02 -6.72 1.49
C HIS A 179 -6.83 -7.26 0.67
N SER A 180 -6.82 -8.55 0.37
CA SER A 180 -5.75 -9.18 -0.40
C SER A 180 -5.81 -8.78 -1.88
N GLU A 181 -7.01 -8.69 -2.44
CA GLU A 181 -7.24 -8.28 -3.82
C GLU A 181 -6.78 -6.83 -4.03
N VAL A 182 -7.14 -5.91 -3.13
CA VAL A 182 -6.72 -4.50 -3.22
C VAL A 182 -5.19 -4.36 -3.26
N ILE A 183 -4.47 -5.05 -2.38
CA ILE A 183 -3.01 -4.98 -2.35
C ILE A 183 -2.38 -5.61 -3.60
N LYS A 184 -2.87 -6.77 -4.05
CA LYS A 184 -2.35 -7.44 -5.24
C LYS A 184 -2.57 -6.62 -6.51
N ILE A 185 -3.78 -6.08 -6.67
CA ILE A 185 -4.11 -5.22 -7.82
C ILE A 185 -3.23 -3.97 -7.81
N ALA A 186 -3.09 -3.31 -6.66
CA ALA A 186 -2.25 -2.12 -6.56
C ALA A 186 -0.78 -2.41 -6.88
N ALA A 187 -0.22 -3.52 -6.36
CA ALA A 187 1.14 -3.93 -6.66
C ALA A 187 1.33 -4.23 -8.17
N GLU A 188 0.42 -4.98 -8.78
CA GLU A 188 0.50 -5.29 -10.20
C GLU A 188 0.34 -4.03 -11.07
N PHE A 189 -0.64 -3.17 -10.80
CA PHE A 189 -0.86 -1.95 -11.58
C PHE A 189 0.33 -0.99 -11.47
N LEU A 190 0.87 -0.81 -10.27
CA LEU A 190 2.07 -0.01 -10.08
C LEU A 190 3.30 -0.60 -10.77
N SER A 191 3.44 -1.92 -10.85
CA SER A 191 4.57 -2.54 -11.54
C SER A 191 4.47 -2.41 -13.07
N GLN A 192 3.23 -2.41 -13.63
CA GLN A 192 3.00 -2.49 -15.06
C GLN A 192 2.64 -1.14 -15.72
N LYS A 193 1.99 -0.22 -14.97
CA LYS A 193 1.45 1.02 -15.52
C LYS A 193 2.36 2.22 -15.22
N GLU A 194 3.19 2.60 -16.16
CA GLU A 194 4.10 3.74 -16.03
C GLU A 194 3.37 5.06 -15.71
N THR A 195 2.19 5.26 -16.28
CA THR A 195 1.36 6.45 -15.97
C THR A 195 0.97 6.50 -14.51
N LEU A 196 0.60 5.37 -13.90
CA LEU A 196 0.27 5.30 -12.49
C LEU A 196 1.49 5.56 -11.59
N GLN A 197 2.67 5.06 -12.01
CA GLN A 197 3.94 5.36 -11.33
C GLN A 197 4.22 6.86 -11.35
N LYS A 198 4.09 7.52 -12.51
CA LYS A 198 4.29 8.97 -12.63
C LYS A 198 3.32 9.77 -11.76
N ILE A 199 2.03 9.41 -11.77
CA ILE A 199 1.02 10.04 -10.91
C ILE A 199 1.40 9.89 -9.43
N LEU A 200 1.86 8.71 -9.02
CA LEU A 200 2.28 8.45 -7.64
C LEU A 200 3.45 9.36 -7.24
N VAL A 201 4.50 9.41 -8.05
CA VAL A 201 5.72 10.21 -7.76
C VAL A 201 5.43 11.70 -7.83
N ASP A 202 4.64 12.16 -8.80
CA ASP A 202 4.27 13.57 -8.92
C ASP A 202 3.41 14.04 -7.75
N LYS A 203 2.44 13.23 -7.32
CA LYS A 203 1.56 13.58 -6.21
C LYS A 203 2.26 13.46 -4.85
N TYR A 204 3.10 12.43 -4.69
CA TYR A 204 3.77 12.09 -3.44
C TYR A 204 5.29 11.97 -3.62
N PRO A 205 6.03 13.08 -3.72
CA PRO A 205 7.49 13.03 -3.84
C PRO A 205 8.17 12.48 -2.57
N ILE A 206 7.43 12.43 -1.46
CA ILE A 206 7.87 11.83 -0.20
C ILE A 206 6.82 10.82 0.25
N LEU A 207 7.26 9.56 0.42
CA LEU A 207 6.46 8.45 0.92
C LEU A 207 7.12 7.88 2.18
N LEU A 208 6.43 7.98 3.31
CA LEU A 208 6.86 7.45 4.60
C LEU A 208 5.99 6.24 4.96
N ILE A 209 6.62 5.14 5.34
CA ILE A 209 5.91 3.90 5.68
C ILE A 209 6.30 3.50 7.11
N ASP A 210 5.32 3.52 7.99
CA ASP A 210 5.43 3.01 9.36
C ASP A 210 5.04 1.52 9.37
N GLU A 211 5.71 0.72 10.19
CA GLU A 211 5.49 -0.74 10.28
C GLU A 211 5.72 -1.47 8.94
N SER A 212 6.81 -1.13 8.25
CA SER A 212 7.13 -1.69 6.91
C SER A 212 7.27 -3.22 6.91
N GLN A 213 7.64 -3.84 8.05
CA GLN A 213 7.74 -5.29 8.21
C GLN A 213 6.39 -6.01 8.06
N ASP A 214 5.28 -5.33 8.39
CA ASP A 214 3.93 -5.87 8.29
C ASP A 214 3.30 -5.64 6.91
N THR A 215 3.95 -4.82 6.08
CA THR A 215 3.53 -4.55 4.70
C THR A 215 3.87 -5.73 3.81
N LYS A 216 2.91 -6.13 2.95
CA LYS A 216 3.16 -7.23 1.99
C LYS A 216 4.36 -6.90 1.11
N LYS A 217 5.32 -7.82 1.04
CA LYS A 217 6.60 -7.67 0.33
C LYS A 217 6.44 -7.19 -1.12
N ASP A 218 5.41 -7.68 -1.80
CA ASP A 218 5.18 -7.34 -3.21
C ASP A 218 4.98 -5.83 -3.41
N LEU A 219 4.14 -5.20 -2.60
CA LEU A 219 3.87 -3.76 -2.72
C LEU A 219 5.08 -2.92 -2.28
N MET A 220 5.80 -3.35 -1.24
CA MET A 220 7.05 -2.69 -0.82
C MET A 220 8.12 -2.74 -1.91
N ASN A 221 8.32 -3.89 -2.53
CA ASN A 221 9.28 -4.04 -3.63
C ASN A 221 8.95 -3.11 -4.79
N VAL A 222 7.66 -2.97 -5.12
CA VAL A 222 7.22 -2.07 -6.19
C VAL A 222 7.50 -0.60 -5.82
N PHE A 223 7.27 -0.17 -4.59
CA PHE A 223 7.62 1.20 -4.16
C PHE A 223 9.12 1.47 -4.27
N ILE A 224 9.96 0.51 -3.88
CA ILE A 224 11.43 0.62 -4.00
C ILE A 224 11.83 0.72 -5.48
N GLN A 225 11.29 -0.14 -6.35
CA GLN A 225 11.57 -0.09 -7.79
C GLN A 225 11.15 1.24 -8.43
N ILE A 226 10.00 1.79 -8.04
CA ILE A 226 9.54 3.09 -8.51
C ILE A 226 10.50 4.19 -8.03
N GLN A 227 10.91 4.14 -6.77
CA GLN A 227 11.87 5.11 -6.23
C GLN A 227 13.20 5.04 -6.99
N GLU A 228 13.76 3.86 -7.21
CA GLU A 228 15.00 3.68 -7.98
C GLU A 228 14.87 4.22 -9.43
N LYS A 229 13.71 3.99 -10.06
CA LYS A 229 13.44 4.45 -11.44
C LYS A 229 13.33 5.97 -11.56
N TYR A 230 12.76 6.65 -10.58
CA TYR A 230 12.43 8.08 -10.65
C TYR A 230 13.28 8.97 -9.73
N ALA A 231 14.23 8.44 -8.98
CA ALA A 231 15.16 9.20 -8.14
C ALA A 231 16.39 9.71 -8.92
N ALA A 232 16.48 9.46 -10.23
CA ALA A 232 17.59 9.86 -11.10
C ALA A 232 17.41 11.29 -11.62
#